data_7a925f89f00005745800c23eaa67ff91
#
_entry.id   7a925f89f00005745800c23eaa67ff91
#
_cell.length_a   1.000
_cell.length_b   1.000
_cell.length_c   1.000
_cell.angle_alpha   90.00
_cell.angle_beta   90.00
_cell.angle_gamma   90.00
#
_symmetry.space_group_name_H-M   'P 1'
#
loop_
_entity.id
_entity.type
_entity.pdbx_description
1 polymer ?
#
loop_
_entity_poly.entity_id
_entity_poly.type
_entity_poly.pdbx_seq_one_letter_code
_entity_poly.pdbx_strand_id
1 'polypeptide(L)'
;VSVFAAFRYEVKPGRFADFMAKLGEAASPKFDSPVMPKSVKLLRSAVPGPDTGGITLLIEYEDMAAYGARTALENANAEWRALFEAQPDSPERLISVELFTEVIPG
;
A
#
# COMPACT_ATOMS: atom_id res chain seq x y z
N VAL A 1 16.44 3.08 -11.20
CA VAL A 1 16.37 1.98 -10.24
C VAL A 1 14.99 1.98 -9.58
N SER A 2 14.28 0.87 -9.66
CA SER A 2 12.98 0.75 -9.04
C SER A 2 13.05 0.91 -7.52
N VAL A 3 11.99 1.50 -6.96
CA VAL A 3 11.79 1.63 -5.52
C VAL A 3 10.54 0.83 -5.16
N PHE A 4 10.65 0.04 -4.10
CA PHE A 4 9.54 -0.77 -3.59
C PHE A 4 9.09 -0.23 -2.24
N ALA A 5 7.80 0.07 -2.12
CA ALA A 5 7.20 0.45 -0.85
C ALA A 5 6.41 -0.74 -0.31
N ALA A 6 6.75 -1.18 0.89
CA ALA A 6 6.06 -2.27 1.57
C ALA A 6 5.21 -1.70 2.72
N PHE A 7 3.90 -1.75 2.55
CA PHE A 7 2.93 -1.34 3.57
C PHE A 7 2.45 -2.60 4.27
N ARG A 8 2.79 -2.74 5.55
CA ARG A 8 2.40 -3.92 6.34
C ARG A 8 1.16 -3.60 7.14
N TYR A 9 0.15 -4.46 6.99
CA TYR A 9 -1.15 -4.28 7.65
C TYR A 9 -1.50 -5.47 8.50
N GLU A 10 -2.19 -5.19 9.61
CA GLU A 10 -2.95 -6.19 10.36
C GLU A 10 -4.42 -5.99 10.01
N VAL A 11 -5.06 -7.03 9.50
CA VAL A 11 -6.49 -6.98 9.15
C VAL A 11 -7.28 -7.58 10.31
N LYS A 12 -8.29 -6.84 10.78
CA LYS A 12 -9.12 -7.28 11.90
C LYS A 12 -9.91 -8.53 11.53
N PRO A 13 -10.16 -9.44 12.50
CA PRO A 13 -10.95 -10.65 12.24
C PRO A 13 -12.29 -10.34 11.58
N GLY A 14 -12.60 -11.07 10.51
CA GLY A 14 -13.85 -10.91 9.77
C GLY A 14 -13.94 -9.68 8.88
N ARG A 15 -12.87 -8.88 8.77
CA ARG A 15 -12.90 -7.62 8.04
C ARG A 15 -12.06 -7.64 6.75
N PHE A 16 -11.61 -8.82 6.30
CA PHE A 16 -10.78 -8.92 5.10
C PHE A 16 -11.50 -8.40 3.85
N ALA A 17 -12.78 -8.73 3.69
CA ALA A 17 -13.56 -8.25 2.54
C ALA A 17 -13.67 -6.73 2.53
N ASP A 18 -13.84 -6.11 3.70
CA ASP A 18 -13.91 -4.66 3.84
C ASP A 18 -12.58 -4.01 3.46
N PHE A 19 -11.47 -4.62 3.86
CA PHE A 19 -10.14 -4.15 3.48
C PHE A 19 -9.92 -4.25 1.97
N MET A 20 -10.32 -5.36 1.35
CA MET A 20 -10.23 -5.53 -0.10
C MET A 20 -11.09 -4.51 -0.85
N ALA A 21 -12.28 -4.20 -0.34
CA ALA A 21 -13.13 -3.16 -0.93
C ALA A 21 -12.46 -1.79 -0.87
N LYS A 22 -11.81 -1.49 0.24
CA LYS A 22 -11.04 -0.24 0.42
C LYS A 22 -9.89 -0.15 -0.58
N LEU A 23 -9.13 -1.23 -0.76
CA LEU A 23 -8.04 -1.26 -1.75
C LEU A 23 -8.58 -1.14 -3.17
N GLY A 24 -9.73 -1.74 -3.47
CA GLY A 24 -10.40 -1.59 -4.77
C GLY A 24 -10.80 -0.14 -5.05
N GLU A 25 -11.28 0.56 -4.04
CA GLU A 25 -11.59 2.00 -4.15
C GLU A 25 -10.33 2.80 -4.43
N ALA A 26 -9.23 2.50 -3.73
CA ALA A 26 -7.94 3.17 -3.94
C ALA A 26 -7.38 2.94 -5.34
N ALA A 27 -7.68 1.80 -5.95
CA ALA A 27 -7.25 1.45 -7.30
C ALA A 27 -8.23 1.93 -8.39
N SER A 28 -9.31 2.61 -8.01
CA SER A 28 -10.31 3.07 -8.96
C SER A 28 -9.79 4.23 -9.82
N PRO A 29 -10.38 4.45 -11.01
CA PRO A 29 -9.94 5.52 -11.92
C PRO A 29 -9.94 6.92 -11.34
N LYS A 30 -10.71 7.19 -10.29
CA LYS A 30 -10.76 8.52 -9.69
C LYS A 30 -9.45 8.97 -9.06
N PHE A 31 -8.55 8.01 -8.77
CA PHE A 31 -7.21 8.29 -8.23
C PHE A 31 -6.11 8.16 -9.27
N ASP A 32 -6.47 7.96 -10.54
CA ASP A 32 -5.48 7.92 -11.62
C ASP A 32 -4.81 9.29 -11.78
N SER A 33 -3.54 9.26 -12.17
CA SER A 33 -2.74 10.45 -12.41
C SER A 33 -1.64 10.11 -13.41
N PRO A 34 -0.91 11.13 -13.94
CA PRO A 34 0.27 10.86 -14.76
C PRO A 34 1.36 10.07 -14.01
N VAL A 35 1.35 10.10 -12.68
CA VAL A 35 2.32 9.37 -11.85
C VAL A 35 1.61 8.19 -11.20
N MET A 36 1.86 7.00 -11.74
CA MET A 36 1.26 5.76 -11.25
C MET A 36 2.36 4.75 -10.90
N PRO A 37 2.10 3.85 -9.94
CA PRO A 37 3.01 2.74 -9.68
C PRO A 37 3.17 1.85 -10.91
N LYS A 38 4.35 1.22 -11.03
CA LYS A 38 4.61 0.21 -12.08
C LYS A 38 3.85 -1.08 -11.79
N SER A 39 3.75 -1.46 -10.53
CA SER A 39 3.04 -2.68 -10.12
C SER A 39 2.58 -2.56 -8.67
N VAL A 40 1.54 -3.31 -8.35
CA VAL A 40 1.02 -3.44 -6.99
C VAL A 40 0.75 -4.91 -6.74
N LYS A 41 1.27 -5.42 -5.62
CA LYS A 41 1.06 -6.81 -5.20
C LYS A 41 0.55 -6.85 -3.77
N LEU A 42 -0.41 -7.71 -3.53
CA LEU A 42 -0.90 -7.97 -2.18
C LEU A 42 -0.41 -9.35 -1.76
N LEU A 43 0.37 -9.40 -0.70
CA LEU A 43 1.09 -10.59 -0.27
C LEU A 43 0.62 -11.03 1.12
N ARG A 44 0.53 -12.34 1.31
CA ARG A 44 0.29 -12.94 2.62
C ARG A 44 1.48 -13.80 3.00
N SER A 45 1.86 -13.79 4.26
CA SER A 45 2.96 -14.63 4.73
C SER A 45 2.61 -16.11 4.53
N ALA A 46 3.45 -16.83 3.76
CA ALA A 46 3.26 -18.26 3.49
C ALA A 46 4.04 -19.13 4.47
N VAL A 47 5.13 -18.57 5.03
CA VAL A 47 5.99 -19.26 6.02
C VAL A 47 5.89 -18.50 7.32
N PRO A 48 5.60 -19.19 8.44
CA PRO A 48 5.49 -18.53 9.74
C PRO A 48 6.72 -17.70 10.09
N GLY A 49 6.49 -16.51 10.63
CA GLY A 49 7.53 -15.57 11.03
C GLY A 49 6.93 -14.46 11.87
N PRO A 50 7.67 -13.39 12.16
CA PRO A 50 7.17 -12.28 12.98
C PRO A 50 5.89 -11.63 12.42
N ASP A 51 5.71 -11.66 11.09
CA ASP A 51 4.57 -11.04 10.42
C ASP A 51 3.49 -12.06 10.04
N THR A 52 3.48 -13.24 10.65
CA THR A 52 2.49 -14.27 10.36
C THR A 52 1.08 -13.74 10.59
N GLY A 53 0.21 -13.93 9.59
CA GLY A 53 -1.17 -13.45 9.62
C GLY A 53 -1.35 -12.02 9.12
N GLY A 54 -0.25 -11.31 8.85
CA GLY A 54 -0.29 -9.98 8.27
C GLY A 54 -0.40 -10.00 6.75
N ILE A 55 -0.77 -8.84 6.21
CA ILE A 55 -0.86 -8.59 4.77
C ILE A 55 0.16 -7.52 4.43
N THR A 56 0.91 -7.73 3.35
CA THR A 56 1.85 -6.74 2.83
C THR A 56 1.38 -6.27 1.46
N LEU A 57 1.20 -4.96 1.33
CA LEU A 57 0.95 -4.32 0.04
C LEU A 57 2.31 -3.86 -0.48
N LEU A 58 2.79 -4.48 -1.56
CA LEU A 58 4.07 -4.17 -2.17
C LEU A 58 3.84 -3.38 -3.45
N ILE A 59 4.33 -2.14 -3.47
CA ILE A 59 4.13 -1.22 -4.59
C ILE A 59 5.48 -0.89 -5.19
N GLU A 60 5.62 -1.12 -6.49
CA GLU A 60 6.83 -0.77 -7.23
C GLU A 60 6.64 0.57 -7.95
N TYR A 61 7.60 1.47 -7.78
CA TYR A 61 7.67 2.76 -8.48
C TYR A 61 8.89 2.78 -9.38
N GLU A 62 8.83 3.59 -10.44
CA GLU A 62 9.91 3.74 -11.43
C GLU A 62 11.24 4.12 -10.77
N ASP A 63 11.18 5.07 -9.82
CA ASP A 63 12.32 5.56 -9.06
C ASP A 63 11.83 6.30 -7.80
N MET A 64 12.77 6.85 -7.03
CA MET A 64 12.45 7.58 -5.82
C MET A 64 11.65 8.86 -6.10
N ALA A 65 11.93 9.52 -7.22
CA ALA A 65 11.19 10.73 -7.61
C ALA A 65 9.72 10.41 -7.90
N ALA A 66 9.45 9.28 -8.56
CA ALA A 66 8.09 8.82 -8.84
C ALA A 66 7.35 8.49 -7.53
N TYR A 67 8.02 7.81 -6.59
CA TYR A 67 7.45 7.54 -5.27
C TYR A 67 7.08 8.84 -4.56
N GLY A 68 7.98 9.80 -4.52
CA GLY A 68 7.74 11.10 -3.86
C GLY A 68 6.62 11.89 -4.50
N ALA A 69 6.58 11.93 -5.84
CA ALA A 69 5.55 12.65 -6.58
C ALA A 69 4.17 12.03 -6.34
N ARG A 70 4.05 10.70 -6.38
CA ARG A 70 2.76 10.03 -6.13
C ARG A 70 2.32 10.21 -4.68
N THR A 71 3.24 10.09 -3.72
CA THR A 71 2.95 10.28 -2.31
C THR A 71 2.46 11.70 -2.03
N ALA A 72 3.10 12.71 -2.62
CA ALA A 72 2.67 14.09 -2.47
C ALA A 72 1.25 14.31 -3.02
N LEU A 73 0.95 13.71 -4.18
CA LEU A 73 -0.37 13.81 -4.80
C LEU A 73 -1.43 13.15 -3.91
N GLU A 74 -1.14 11.97 -3.36
CA GLU A 74 -2.05 11.26 -2.45
C GLU A 74 -2.31 12.06 -1.18
N ASN A 75 -1.27 12.63 -0.59
CA ASN A 75 -1.39 13.43 0.62
C ASN A 75 -2.16 14.74 0.39
N ALA A 76 -2.16 15.26 -0.82
CA ALA A 76 -2.91 16.45 -1.19
C ALA A 76 -4.39 16.16 -1.52
N ASN A 77 -4.74 14.89 -1.73
CA ASN A 77 -6.09 14.50 -2.12
C ASN A 77 -6.92 14.18 -0.86
N ALA A 78 -7.95 14.99 -0.61
CA ALA A 78 -8.79 14.83 0.58
C ALA A 78 -9.54 13.50 0.59
N GLU A 79 -9.98 12.99 -0.57
CA GLU A 79 -10.68 11.71 -0.67
C GLU A 79 -9.73 10.54 -0.38
N TRP A 80 -8.49 10.62 -0.85
CA TRP A 80 -7.47 9.62 -0.55
C TRP A 80 -7.17 9.58 0.95
N ARG A 81 -6.96 10.75 1.56
CA ARG A 81 -6.69 10.83 3.00
C ARG A 81 -7.84 10.27 3.82
N ALA A 82 -9.08 10.60 3.44
CA ALA A 82 -10.27 10.09 4.13
C ALA A 82 -10.37 8.56 4.04
N LEU A 83 -9.98 7.98 2.90
CA LEU A 83 -10.01 6.54 2.68
C LEU A 83 -9.05 5.80 3.62
N PHE A 84 -7.86 6.37 3.85
CA PHE A 84 -6.80 5.71 4.63
C PHE A 84 -6.59 6.29 6.03
N GLU A 85 -7.35 7.28 6.43
CA GLU A 85 -7.27 7.82 7.78
C GLU A 85 -7.69 6.75 8.79
N ALA A 86 -6.85 6.58 9.83
CA ALA A 86 -7.12 5.58 10.85
C ALA A 86 -8.37 5.98 11.67
N GLN A 87 -9.34 5.06 11.72
CA GLN A 87 -10.56 5.21 12.50
C GLN A 87 -10.72 3.99 13.40
N PRO A 88 -11.47 4.10 14.52
CA PRO A 88 -11.68 2.96 15.40
C PRO A 88 -12.34 1.77 14.70
N ASP A 89 -13.14 2.02 13.66
CA ASP A 89 -13.86 0.99 12.90
C ASP A 89 -13.16 0.60 11.59
N SER A 90 -11.96 1.11 11.33
CA SER A 90 -11.18 0.71 10.14
C SER A 90 -10.97 -0.80 10.12
N PRO A 91 -11.08 -1.45 8.95
CA PRO A 91 -10.88 -2.89 8.85
C PRO A 91 -9.44 -3.33 9.07
N GLU A 92 -8.48 -2.43 8.92
CA GLU A 92 -7.06 -2.71 9.02
C GLU A 92 -6.36 -1.72 9.96
N ARG A 93 -5.15 -2.11 10.38
CA ARG A 93 -4.22 -1.23 11.08
C ARG A 93 -2.89 -1.27 10.33
N LEU A 94 -2.35 -0.12 9.97
CA LEU A 94 -1.03 -0.03 9.36
C LEU A 94 0.04 -0.27 10.43
N ILE A 95 0.87 -1.28 10.22
CA ILE A 95 1.94 -1.65 11.16
C ILE A 95 3.22 -0.89 10.83
N SER A 96 3.61 -0.89 9.55
CA SER A 96 4.86 -0.24 9.11
C SER A 96 4.81 0.09 7.63
N VAL A 97 5.65 1.04 7.25
CA VAL A 97 5.95 1.35 5.85
C VAL A 97 7.46 1.31 5.70
N GLU A 98 7.94 0.51 4.76
CA GLU A 98 9.36 0.39 4.47
C GLU A 98 9.61 0.63 2.99
N LEU A 99 10.72 1.29 2.68
CA LEU A 99 11.15 1.49 1.29
C LEU A 99 12.39 0.66 1.02
N PHE A 100 12.40 0.03 -0.15
CA PHE A 100 13.53 -0.79 -0.61
C PHE A 100 13.97 -0.34 -1.98
N THR A 101 15.28 -0.41 -2.23
CA THR A 101 15.84 -0.26 -3.57
C THR A 101 16.50 -1.58 -3.96
N GLU A 102 16.55 -1.86 -5.26
CA GLU A 102 17.24 -3.05 -5.72
C GLU A 102 18.76 -2.87 -5.57
N VAL A 103 19.41 -3.84 -4.94
CA VAL A 103 20.87 -3.87 -4.81
C VAL A 103 21.48 -4.52 -6.04
N ILE A 104 20.81 -5.56 -6.57
CA ILE A 104 21.19 -6.25 -7.79
C ILE A 104 19.99 -6.21 -8.72
N PRO A 105 20.00 -5.36 -9.76
CA PRO A 105 18.91 -5.31 -10.72
C PRO A 105 18.79 -6.65 -11.45
N GLY A 106 17.57 -7.19 -11.46
CA GLY A 106 17.38 -8.51 -12.06
C GLY A 106 16.24 -8.61 -13.03
#